data_2b54ef061886538c75c6e69959822b8d
#
_entry.id   2b54ef061886538c75c6e69959822b8d
#
_cell.length_a   1.000
_cell.length_b   1.000
_cell.length_c   1.000
_cell.angle_alpha   90.00
_cell.angle_beta   90.00
_cell.angle_gamma   90.00
#
_symmetry.space_group_name_H-M   'P 1'
#
loop_
_entity.id
_entity.type
_entity.pdbx_description
1 polymer ?
#
loop_
_entity_poly.entity_id
_entity_poly.type
_entity_poly.pdbx_seq_one_letter_code
_entity_poly.pdbx_strand_id
1 'polypeptide(L)'
;MTLTGDELEERKESFRKRREAFAALGHDGVRAAALVLDAAILLEGPVLDLGSGMGVMARELARRGLEVESVDVNAEDQEVAASLTAGTGLESRVRFTSADGAALPFPDGAFASAVSFNVLHHLADGASVLQEIARVVRPGGALVLADFSCAGFDFAAQVHAAEGAVHPEGPVTLDWARGFLSALGLGESAAGEAHHERFAIFRKPVRSAPPAFEALDRAGLFKALDVFAKNWLAHDGSWFLAAEERYGMDVALELDAAAWRRYAAAEASRIMETFAIPKEGGLDALARALSLRAYSFVNPSRTERHGAVLRFFMTSCRVQETRSRKGLPDFPCRPVGQVEFETFARTVDPRIETRCLSCPPDPDAQGHCGWEFRLAE
;
A
#
# COMPACT_ATOMS: atom_id res chain seq x y z
N MET A 1 10.12 9.80 28.52
CA MET A 1 9.53 10.67 29.58
C MET A 1 8.69 11.70 28.86
N THR A 2 7.54 12.03 29.36
CA THR A 2 6.69 13.09 28.77
C THR A 2 7.16 14.43 29.29
N LEU A 3 7.27 15.43 28.41
CA LEU A 3 7.65 16.78 28.78
C LEU A 3 6.62 17.38 29.75
N THR A 4 7.07 18.13 30.74
CA THR A 4 6.17 19.00 31.51
C THR A 4 5.65 20.16 30.67
N GLY A 5 4.56 20.78 31.08
CA GLY A 5 3.99 21.93 30.34
C GLY A 5 5.00 23.07 30.14
N ASP A 6 5.81 23.36 31.17
CA ASP A 6 6.82 24.41 31.12
C ASP A 6 7.98 24.04 30.16
N GLU A 7 8.47 22.79 30.18
CA GLU A 7 9.50 22.30 29.26
C GLU A 7 9.01 22.33 27.80
N LEU A 8 7.76 21.96 27.57
CA LEU A 8 7.13 22.01 26.24
C LEU A 8 7.09 23.45 25.68
N GLU A 9 6.65 24.40 26.48
CA GLU A 9 6.62 25.83 26.09
C GLU A 9 8.02 26.41 25.88
N GLU A 10 9.00 26.05 26.71
CA GLU A 10 10.39 26.45 26.54
C GLU A 10 10.97 25.94 25.20
N ARG A 11 10.74 24.67 24.84
CA ARG A 11 11.19 24.10 23.57
C ARG A 11 10.50 24.76 22.36
N LYS A 12 9.20 25.04 22.45
CA LYS A 12 8.46 25.76 21.39
C LYS A 12 9.03 27.16 21.19
N GLU A 13 9.32 27.86 22.27
CA GLU A 13 9.94 29.20 22.23
C GLU A 13 11.35 29.15 21.64
N SER A 14 12.17 28.17 22.03
CA SER A 14 13.50 27.95 21.45
C SER A 14 13.42 27.70 19.94
N PHE A 15 12.48 26.84 19.50
CA PHE A 15 12.26 26.59 18.09
C PHE A 15 11.84 27.85 17.33
N ARG A 16 10.96 28.67 17.91
CA ARG A 16 10.54 29.95 17.33
C ARG A 16 11.72 30.90 17.13
N LYS A 17 12.54 31.09 18.18
CA LYS A 17 13.75 31.94 18.13
C LYS A 17 14.75 31.44 17.07
N ARG A 18 14.97 30.13 17.00
CA ARG A 18 15.87 29.54 15.98
C ARG A 18 15.36 29.81 14.57
N ARG A 19 14.06 29.67 14.32
CA ARG A 19 13.45 30.01 13.03
C ARG A 19 13.62 31.49 12.67
N GLU A 20 13.46 32.38 13.63
CA GLU A 20 13.68 33.84 13.44
C GLU A 20 15.14 34.14 13.09
N ALA A 21 16.09 33.44 13.74
CA ALA A 21 17.51 33.55 13.42
C ALA A 21 17.85 33.09 12.00
N PHE A 22 17.30 31.94 11.57
CA PHE A 22 17.43 31.48 10.18
C PHE A 22 16.80 32.48 9.17
N ALA A 23 15.61 32.99 9.49
CA ALA A 23 14.90 33.95 8.64
C ALA A 23 15.69 35.25 8.48
N ALA A 24 16.37 35.73 9.54
CA ALA A 24 17.26 36.90 9.49
C ALA A 24 18.45 36.72 8.55
N LEU A 25 18.91 35.49 8.35
CA LEU A 25 19.94 35.12 7.38
C LEU A 25 19.41 34.85 5.96
N GLY A 26 18.08 34.89 5.79
CA GLY A 26 17.44 34.67 4.49
C GLY A 26 16.93 33.26 4.23
N HIS A 27 16.93 32.38 5.25
CA HIS A 27 16.41 31.01 5.14
C HIS A 27 15.08 30.87 5.92
N ASP A 28 14.02 30.47 5.21
CA ASP A 28 12.72 30.08 5.78
C ASP A 28 12.46 28.59 5.53
N GLY A 29 12.60 27.78 6.57
CA GLY A 29 12.42 26.33 6.48
C GLY A 29 11.01 25.88 6.04
N VAL A 30 9.96 26.67 6.31
CA VAL A 30 8.60 26.34 5.82
C VAL A 30 8.53 26.58 4.31
N ARG A 31 9.08 27.69 3.83
CA ARG A 31 9.16 27.99 2.40
C ARG A 31 10.05 26.98 1.67
N ALA A 32 11.17 26.57 2.27
CA ALA A 32 12.06 25.57 1.74
C ALA A 32 11.33 24.24 1.55
N ALA A 33 10.63 23.75 2.61
CA ALA A 33 9.83 22.55 2.54
C ALA A 33 8.75 22.64 1.46
N ALA A 34 8.04 23.78 1.35
CA ALA A 34 7.03 23.96 0.32
C ALA A 34 7.61 23.84 -1.09
N LEU A 35 8.75 24.50 -1.37
CA LEU A 35 9.39 24.48 -2.69
C LEU A 35 9.94 23.08 -3.05
N VAL A 36 10.51 22.35 -2.09
CA VAL A 36 10.93 20.95 -2.30
C VAL A 36 9.73 20.08 -2.67
N LEU A 37 8.60 20.23 -1.97
CA LEU A 37 7.38 19.48 -2.28
C LEU A 37 6.73 19.91 -3.61
N ASP A 38 6.83 21.18 -4.00
CA ASP A 38 6.34 21.65 -5.30
C ASP A 38 7.15 21.05 -6.45
N ALA A 39 8.47 20.81 -6.26
CA ALA A 39 9.29 20.08 -7.21
C ALA A 39 8.95 18.59 -7.27
N ALA A 40 8.43 18.03 -6.19
CA ALA A 40 8.01 16.62 -6.08
C ALA A 40 6.57 16.41 -6.59
N ILE A 41 6.24 16.95 -7.76
CA ILE A 41 4.92 16.82 -8.40
C ILE A 41 4.43 15.38 -8.32
N LEU A 42 3.26 15.12 -7.71
CA LEU A 42 2.61 13.81 -7.55
C LEU A 42 3.11 12.95 -6.36
N LEU A 43 3.27 13.54 -5.19
CA LEU A 43 3.28 12.75 -3.97
C LEU A 43 1.88 12.20 -3.68
N GLU A 44 1.81 10.91 -3.37
CA GLU A 44 0.58 10.24 -3.00
C GLU A 44 0.66 9.80 -1.53
N GLY A 45 -0.46 9.84 -0.83
CA GLY A 45 -0.54 9.34 0.54
C GLY A 45 -0.92 7.85 0.61
N PRO A 46 -0.66 7.19 1.73
CA PRO A 46 -0.02 7.72 2.92
C PRO A 46 1.47 8.05 2.72
N VAL A 47 1.96 9.09 3.38
CA VAL A 47 3.35 9.57 3.27
C VAL A 47 4.09 9.32 4.57
N LEU A 48 5.29 8.75 4.49
CA LEU A 48 6.25 8.73 5.59
C LEU A 48 7.06 10.03 5.56
N ASP A 49 7.08 10.78 6.67
CA ASP A 49 7.99 11.88 6.93
C ASP A 49 9.05 11.38 7.93
N LEU A 50 10.28 11.15 7.46
CA LEU A 50 11.37 10.64 8.29
C LEU A 50 12.26 11.77 8.78
N GLY A 51 12.44 11.83 10.10
CA GLY A 51 13.16 12.90 10.77
C GLY A 51 12.28 14.13 10.96
N SER A 52 11.18 13.93 11.68
CA SER A 52 10.15 14.96 11.91
C SER A 52 10.69 16.25 12.49
N GLY A 53 11.67 16.16 13.39
CA GLY A 53 12.06 17.25 14.25
C GLY A 53 10.84 17.96 14.83
N MET A 54 10.70 19.26 14.60
CA MET A 54 9.56 20.04 15.05
C MET A 54 8.35 20.00 14.08
N GLY A 55 8.28 19.02 13.18
CA GLY A 55 7.13 18.73 12.33
C GLY A 55 6.88 19.75 11.20
N VAL A 56 7.90 20.43 10.70
CA VAL A 56 7.76 21.40 9.60
C VAL A 56 7.26 20.72 8.33
N MET A 57 7.94 19.64 7.92
CA MET A 57 7.61 18.87 6.70
C MET A 57 6.27 18.15 6.86
N ALA A 58 6.02 17.53 8.03
CA ALA A 58 4.74 16.88 8.32
C ALA A 58 3.54 17.80 8.13
N ARG A 59 3.60 19.02 8.70
CA ARG A 59 2.52 19.99 8.54
C ARG A 59 2.38 20.48 7.11
N GLU A 60 3.47 20.61 6.37
CA GLU A 60 3.42 21.04 4.97
C GLU A 60 2.81 19.98 4.06
N LEU A 61 3.11 18.71 4.27
CA LEU A 61 2.46 17.57 3.62
C LEU A 61 0.95 17.51 3.95
N ALA A 62 0.59 17.68 5.22
CA ALA A 62 -0.80 17.68 5.67
C ALA A 62 -1.62 18.84 5.08
N ARG A 63 -1.03 20.04 4.90
CA ARG A 63 -1.67 21.19 4.21
C ARG A 63 -2.01 20.85 2.75
N ARG A 64 -1.27 19.96 2.12
CA ARG A 64 -1.54 19.46 0.78
C ARG A 64 -2.59 18.34 0.74
N GLY A 65 -3.20 18.03 1.89
CA GLY A 65 -4.27 17.04 2.01
C GLY A 65 -3.79 15.60 2.17
N LEU A 66 -2.48 15.38 2.39
CA LEU A 66 -1.92 14.04 2.53
C LEU A 66 -2.05 13.53 3.97
N GLU A 67 -2.24 12.22 4.11
CA GLU A 67 -2.12 11.50 5.39
C GLU A 67 -0.63 11.22 5.64
N VAL A 68 -0.14 11.61 6.81
CA VAL A 68 1.29 11.62 7.15
C VAL A 68 1.55 10.78 8.40
N GLU A 69 2.47 9.86 8.29
CA GLU A 69 3.13 9.21 9.42
C GLU A 69 4.50 9.88 9.58
N SER A 70 4.69 10.65 10.64
CA SER A 70 5.88 11.45 10.89
C SER A 70 6.71 10.78 11.98
N VAL A 71 7.93 10.38 11.66
CA VAL A 71 8.80 9.53 12.48
C VAL A 71 10.07 10.25 12.87
N ASP A 72 10.40 10.19 14.16
CA ASP A 72 11.67 10.65 14.69
C ASP A 72 12.13 9.74 15.83
N VAL A 73 13.44 9.63 16.02
CA VAL A 73 14.02 8.88 17.16
C VAL A 73 13.84 9.65 18.48
N ASN A 74 13.74 10.98 18.41
CA ASN A 74 13.58 11.85 19.56
C ASN A 74 12.09 12.01 19.94
N ALA A 75 11.68 11.30 20.99
CA ALA A 75 10.30 11.35 21.48
C ALA A 75 9.89 12.74 21.98
N GLU A 76 10.81 13.53 22.51
CA GLU A 76 10.51 14.87 23.01
C GLU A 76 10.23 15.84 21.85
N ASP A 77 10.97 15.76 20.75
CA ASP A 77 10.70 16.54 19.56
C ASP A 77 9.35 16.16 18.93
N GLN A 78 8.97 14.87 19.00
CA GLN A 78 7.64 14.40 18.58
C GLN A 78 6.51 15.03 19.41
N GLU A 79 6.68 15.17 20.73
CA GLU A 79 5.70 15.85 21.61
C GLU A 79 5.57 17.33 21.24
N VAL A 80 6.68 18.01 20.99
CA VAL A 80 6.68 19.41 20.54
C VAL A 80 6.01 19.55 19.18
N ALA A 81 6.34 18.68 18.21
CA ALA A 81 5.74 18.68 16.88
C ALA A 81 4.22 18.47 16.92
N ALA A 82 3.76 17.53 17.74
CA ALA A 82 2.33 17.29 17.98
C ALA A 82 1.65 18.52 18.58
N SER A 83 2.27 19.14 19.61
CA SER A 83 1.76 20.37 20.22
C SER A 83 1.71 21.54 19.23
N LEU A 84 2.72 21.70 18.36
CA LEU A 84 2.73 22.73 17.31
C LEU A 84 1.72 22.46 16.19
N THR A 85 1.24 21.24 16.09
CA THR A 85 0.21 20.84 15.10
C THR A 85 -1.20 21.01 15.68
N ALA A 86 -1.35 20.89 17.01
CA ALA A 86 -2.62 21.02 17.69
C ALA A 86 -3.26 22.41 17.46
N GLY A 87 -4.57 22.44 17.18
CA GLY A 87 -5.34 23.65 16.89
C GLY A 87 -5.13 24.24 15.50
N THR A 88 -4.37 23.58 14.62
CA THR A 88 -4.13 24.03 13.24
C THR A 88 -5.13 23.46 12.22
N GLY A 89 -5.96 22.48 12.60
CA GLY A 89 -6.86 21.75 11.72
C GLY A 89 -6.16 20.64 10.90
N LEU A 90 -4.91 20.33 11.23
CA LEU A 90 -4.11 19.28 10.55
C LEU A 90 -3.95 18.01 11.40
N GLU A 91 -4.44 18.01 12.63
CA GLU A 91 -4.23 16.96 13.64
C GLU A 91 -4.71 15.59 13.17
N SER A 92 -5.82 15.57 12.45
CA SER A 92 -6.39 14.31 11.93
C SER A 92 -5.58 13.69 10.79
N ARG A 93 -4.65 14.45 10.19
CA ARG A 93 -3.85 14.02 9.05
C ARG A 93 -2.41 13.63 9.41
N VAL A 94 -1.94 14.00 10.59
CA VAL A 94 -0.56 13.73 11.01
C VAL A 94 -0.56 12.84 12.22
N ARG A 95 0.11 11.70 12.12
CA ARG A 95 0.48 10.87 13.26
C ARG A 95 1.97 11.03 13.53
N PHE A 96 2.31 11.26 14.79
CA PHE A 96 3.69 11.34 15.25
C PHE A 96 4.07 10.04 15.97
N THR A 97 5.15 9.39 15.52
CA THR A 97 5.61 8.10 16.03
C THR A 97 7.10 8.15 16.33
N SER A 98 7.50 7.84 17.58
CA SER A 98 8.91 7.70 17.92
C SER A 98 9.42 6.33 17.50
N ALA A 99 10.38 6.30 16.57
CA ALA A 99 11.02 5.07 16.10
C ALA A 99 12.41 5.37 15.52
N ASP A 100 13.25 4.30 15.48
CA ASP A 100 14.53 4.34 14.80
C ASP A 100 14.32 4.21 13.29
N GLY A 101 14.86 5.16 12.52
CA GLY A 101 14.81 5.14 11.06
C GLY A 101 15.53 3.93 10.44
N ALA A 102 16.45 3.30 11.15
CA ALA A 102 17.15 2.08 10.73
C ALA A 102 16.32 0.79 10.96
N ALA A 103 15.19 0.88 11.67
CA ALA A 103 14.32 -0.26 12.00
C ALA A 103 12.86 0.20 12.09
N LEU A 104 12.27 0.64 10.98
CA LEU A 104 10.93 1.20 10.94
C LEU A 104 9.85 0.13 11.24
N PRO A 105 8.90 0.41 12.17
CA PRO A 105 7.89 -0.56 12.60
C PRO A 105 6.72 -0.69 11.59
N PHE A 106 7.00 -0.58 10.30
CA PHE A 106 6.01 -0.64 9.24
C PHE A 106 6.30 -1.80 8.29
N PRO A 107 5.27 -2.43 7.69
CA PRO A 107 5.46 -3.47 6.69
C PRO A 107 6.05 -2.92 5.39
N ASP A 108 6.56 -3.81 4.54
CA ASP A 108 7.04 -3.48 3.19
C ASP A 108 5.93 -2.81 2.37
N GLY A 109 6.27 -1.70 1.71
CA GLY A 109 5.32 -1.00 0.84
C GLY A 109 4.16 -0.30 1.55
N ALA A 110 4.27 -0.03 2.85
CA ALA A 110 3.23 0.63 3.65
C ALA A 110 2.89 2.04 3.15
N PHE A 111 3.82 2.72 2.51
CA PHE A 111 3.67 4.11 2.10
C PHE A 111 3.70 4.28 0.58
N ALA A 112 2.86 5.16 0.08
CA ALA A 112 2.88 5.56 -1.33
C ALA A 112 4.07 6.49 -1.63
N SER A 113 4.50 7.27 -0.64
CA SER A 113 5.65 8.15 -0.75
C SER A 113 6.39 8.25 0.59
N ALA A 114 7.66 8.64 0.54
CA ALA A 114 8.42 9.03 1.71
C ALA A 114 9.17 10.33 1.46
N VAL A 115 9.36 11.12 2.50
CA VAL A 115 10.14 12.36 2.48
C VAL A 115 11.12 12.34 3.65
N SER A 116 12.34 12.79 3.43
CA SER A 116 13.33 13.08 4.48
C SER A 116 13.93 14.46 4.18
N PHE A 117 13.81 15.36 5.15
CA PHE A 117 14.14 16.78 5.00
C PHE A 117 15.06 17.26 6.11
N ASN A 118 16.29 17.62 5.78
CA ASN A 118 17.36 18.06 6.71
C ASN A 118 17.70 17.02 7.80
N VAL A 119 17.84 15.76 7.39
CA VAL A 119 18.10 14.62 8.28
C VAL A 119 19.39 13.91 7.92
N LEU A 120 19.76 13.86 6.64
CA LEU A 120 20.86 13.02 6.17
C LEU A 120 22.16 13.31 6.91
N HIS A 121 22.50 14.59 7.11
CA HIS A 121 23.69 15.02 7.80
C HIS A 121 23.71 14.69 9.31
N HIS A 122 22.60 14.22 9.88
CA HIS A 122 22.54 13.71 11.26
C HIS A 122 22.69 12.19 11.36
N LEU A 123 22.64 11.46 10.24
CA LEU A 123 22.66 10.01 10.24
C LEU A 123 24.08 9.48 10.45
N ALA A 124 24.26 8.61 11.44
CA ALA A 124 25.50 7.85 11.63
C ALA A 124 25.55 6.63 10.69
N ASP A 125 24.40 5.96 10.46
CA ASP A 125 24.22 4.83 9.54
C ASP A 125 23.15 5.16 8.49
N GLY A 126 23.57 5.87 7.46
CA GLY A 126 22.66 6.18 6.34
C GLY A 126 22.24 4.97 5.53
N ALA A 127 23.04 3.91 5.48
CA ALA A 127 22.74 2.73 4.68
C ALA A 127 21.50 2.00 5.21
N SER A 128 21.47 1.72 6.52
CA SER A 128 20.33 1.06 7.16
C SER A 128 19.06 1.91 7.06
N VAL A 129 19.16 3.23 7.29
CA VAL A 129 18.02 4.15 7.19
C VAL A 129 17.47 4.21 5.77
N LEU A 130 18.32 4.37 4.75
CA LEU A 130 17.85 4.44 3.36
C LEU A 130 17.31 3.10 2.85
N GLN A 131 17.83 1.95 3.33
CA GLN A 131 17.24 0.64 3.05
C GLN A 131 15.84 0.52 3.62
N GLU A 132 15.62 0.94 4.85
CA GLU A 132 14.31 0.91 5.51
C GLU A 132 13.31 1.83 4.81
N ILE A 133 13.70 3.08 4.49
CA ILE A 133 12.84 3.97 3.69
C ILE A 133 12.47 3.31 2.36
N ALA A 134 13.46 2.76 1.65
CA ALA A 134 13.23 2.07 0.38
C ALA A 134 12.34 0.83 0.54
N ARG A 135 12.43 0.11 1.66
CA ARG A 135 11.60 -1.06 1.97
C ARG A 135 10.14 -0.67 2.16
N VAL A 136 9.88 0.35 2.99
CA VAL A 136 8.52 0.74 3.37
C VAL A 136 7.77 1.54 2.28
N VAL A 137 8.48 2.10 1.29
CA VAL A 137 7.85 2.70 0.12
C VAL A 137 7.40 1.60 -0.85
N ARG A 138 6.15 1.67 -1.33
CA ARG A 138 5.59 0.70 -2.28
C ARG A 138 6.30 0.76 -3.65
N PRO A 139 6.27 -0.32 -4.45
CA PRO A 139 6.66 -0.25 -5.86
C PRO A 139 5.88 0.87 -6.61
N GLY A 140 6.57 1.64 -7.43
CA GLY A 140 6.03 2.83 -8.10
C GLY A 140 5.97 4.08 -7.23
N GLY A 141 6.19 3.94 -5.92
CA GLY A 141 6.16 5.04 -4.97
C GLY A 141 7.33 6.01 -5.11
N ALA A 142 7.18 7.20 -4.52
CA ALA A 142 8.19 8.25 -4.56
C ALA A 142 8.98 8.33 -3.25
N LEU A 143 10.26 8.67 -3.37
CA LEU A 143 11.11 9.06 -2.25
C LEU A 143 11.74 10.41 -2.54
N VAL A 144 11.55 11.36 -1.64
CA VAL A 144 12.15 12.71 -1.70
C VAL A 144 13.18 12.82 -0.59
N LEU A 145 14.40 13.09 -0.96
CA LEU A 145 15.48 13.45 -0.04
C LEU A 145 15.82 14.93 -0.25
N ALA A 146 15.89 15.68 0.83
CA ALA A 146 16.39 17.04 0.81
C ALA A 146 17.31 17.31 1.99
N ASP A 147 18.35 18.07 1.76
CA ASP A 147 19.28 18.50 2.78
C ASP A 147 19.86 19.86 2.42
N PHE A 148 20.45 20.53 3.39
CA PHE A 148 21.03 21.85 3.16
C PHE A 148 21.98 21.89 1.98
N SER A 149 21.91 22.97 1.20
CA SER A 149 22.98 23.35 0.30
C SER A 149 24.19 23.89 1.06
N CYS A 150 25.30 24.15 0.39
CA CYS A 150 26.46 24.78 1.05
C CYS A 150 26.08 26.07 1.80
N ALA A 151 25.24 26.92 1.19
CA ALA A 151 24.74 28.12 1.83
C ALA A 151 23.81 27.82 3.03
N GLY A 152 23.00 26.76 2.93
CA GLY A 152 22.16 26.29 4.03
C GLY A 152 22.98 25.83 5.24
N PHE A 153 24.06 25.07 5.00
CA PHE A 153 25.02 24.67 6.05
C PHE A 153 25.72 25.86 6.69
N ASP A 154 26.13 26.88 5.89
CA ASP A 154 26.71 28.11 6.42
C ASP A 154 25.73 28.85 7.36
N PHE A 155 24.44 28.88 7.02
CA PHE A 155 23.40 29.47 7.91
C PHE A 155 23.20 28.64 9.17
N ALA A 156 23.15 27.31 9.04
CA ALA A 156 23.03 26.41 10.20
C ALA A 156 24.22 26.58 11.14
N ALA A 157 25.45 26.64 10.61
CA ALA A 157 26.64 26.86 11.41
C ALA A 157 26.60 28.20 12.16
N GLN A 158 26.17 29.30 11.52
CA GLN A 158 26.03 30.63 12.13
C GLN A 158 25.00 30.64 13.26
N VAL A 159 23.80 30.01 13.03
CA VAL A 159 22.75 29.95 14.05
C VAL A 159 23.21 29.14 15.25
N HIS A 160 23.83 27.95 15.04
CA HIS A 160 24.33 27.14 16.13
C HIS A 160 25.49 27.83 16.89
N ALA A 161 26.38 28.51 16.19
CA ALA A 161 27.45 29.28 16.84
C ALA A 161 26.90 30.38 17.74
N ALA A 162 25.81 31.06 17.36
CA ALA A 162 25.15 32.05 18.21
C ALA A 162 24.49 31.43 19.44
N GLU A 163 24.14 30.14 19.40
CA GLU A 163 23.63 29.34 20.53
C GLU A 163 24.76 28.73 21.37
N GLY A 164 26.02 28.95 21.00
CA GLY A 164 27.20 28.33 21.66
C GLY A 164 27.39 26.86 21.34
N ALA A 165 26.81 26.39 20.25
CA ALA A 165 26.88 25.02 19.77
C ALA A 165 27.60 24.90 18.43
N VAL A 166 27.99 23.68 18.05
CA VAL A 166 28.49 23.35 16.70
C VAL A 166 27.44 22.55 15.99
N HIS A 167 27.12 22.94 14.75
CA HIS A 167 26.23 22.15 13.92
C HIS A 167 26.91 20.85 13.51
N PRO A 168 26.37 19.67 13.85
CA PRO A 168 27.00 18.40 13.49
C PRO A 168 26.83 18.16 11.98
N GLU A 169 27.95 17.88 11.30
CA GLU A 169 27.93 17.38 9.93
C GLU A 169 28.32 15.89 9.97
N GLY A 170 27.35 15.03 9.73
CA GLY A 170 27.55 13.57 9.68
C GLY A 170 28.14 13.12 8.34
N PRO A 171 28.50 11.82 8.23
CA PRO A 171 29.13 11.25 7.05
C PRO A 171 28.19 11.11 5.85
N VAL A 172 26.89 11.27 6.03
CA VAL A 172 25.87 11.03 5.00
C VAL A 172 25.53 12.34 4.30
N THR A 173 25.93 12.44 3.04
CA THR A 173 25.58 13.57 2.19
C THR A 173 24.45 13.19 1.22
N LEU A 174 23.77 14.19 0.66
CA LEU A 174 22.77 13.94 -0.39
C LEU A 174 23.39 13.22 -1.60
N ASP A 175 24.61 13.55 -2.00
CA ASP A 175 25.26 12.90 -3.16
C ASP A 175 25.61 11.43 -2.85
N TRP A 176 26.03 11.12 -1.63
CA TRP A 176 26.21 9.73 -1.21
C TRP A 176 24.87 8.98 -1.22
N ALA A 177 23.82 9.57 -0.66
CA ALA A 177 22.48 8.98 -0.62
C ALA A 177 21.92 8.70 -2.01
N ARG A 178 22.14 9.60 -2.97
CA ARG A 178 21.78 9.41 -4.38
C ARG A 178 22.47 8.19 -5.00
N GLY A 179 23.79 8.06 -4.79
CA GLY A 179 24.54 6.89 -5.26
C GLY A 179 24.04 5.58 -4.62
N PHE A 180 23.76 5.61 -3.32
CA PHE A 180 23.26 4.44 -2.58
C PHE A 180 21.87 3.99 -3.05
N LEU A 181 20.91 4.91 -3.18
CA LEU A 181 19.57 4.59 -3.67
C LEU A 181 19.57 4.10 -5.12
N SER A 182 20.43 4.68 -5.97
CA SER A 182 20.61 4.19 -7.34
C SER A 182 21.17 2.76 -7.36
N ALA A 183 22.09 2.41 -6.45
CA ALA A 183 22.60 1.05 -6.30
C ALA A 183 21.53 0.06 -5.79
N LEU A 184 20.53 0.55 -5.03
CA LEU A 184 19.35 -0.23 -4.65
C LEU A 184 18.32 -0.34 -5.78
N GLY A 185 18.58 0.25 -6.95
CA GLY A 185 17.71 0.19 -8.12
C GLY A 185 16.59 1.23 -8.15
N LEU A 186 16.59 2.26 -7.29
CA LEU A 186 15.66 3.37 -7.40
C LEU A 186 16.10 4.31 -8.53
N GLY A 187 15.18 4.67 -9.42
CA GLY A 187 15.43 5.62 -10.49
C GLY A 187 15.29 7.07 -10.01
N GLU A 188 16.34 7.89 -10.18
CA GLU A 188 16.24 9.33 -9.93
C GLU A 188 15.40 9.97 -11.03
N SER A 189 14.33 10.66 -10.66
CA SER A 189 13.40 11.32 -11.59
C SER A 189 13.60 12.82 -11.68
N ALA A 190 14.11 13.45 -10.63
CA ALA A 190 14.47 14.87 -10.60
C ALA A 190 15.48 15.15 -9.49
N ALA A 191 16.26 16.21 -9.64
CA ALA A 191 17.10 16.78 -8.61
C ALA A 191 17.20 18.30 -8.82
N GLY A 192 17.49 19.04 -7.77
CA GLY A 192 17.62 20.49 -7.86
C GLY A 192 18.03 21.15 -6.56
N GLU A 193 17.94 22.48 -6.57
CA GLU A 193 18.15 23.31 -5.38
C GLU A 193 17.02 24.34 -5.29
N ALA A 194 16.50 24.54 -4.10
CA ALA A 194 15.45 25.52 -3.82
C ALA A 194 15.61 26.06 -2.41
N HIS A 195 15.68 27.37 -2.27
CA HIS A 195 15.72 28.10 -1.00
C HIS A 195 16.75 27.52 -0.01
N HIS A 196 17.98 27.32 -0.50
CA HIS A 196 19.13 26.80 0.25
C HIS A 196 19.07 25.32 0.65
N GLU A 197 18.13 24.58 0.04
CA GLU A 197 18.05 23.13 0.12
C GLU A 197 18.43 22.51 -1.23
N ARG A 198 19.24 21.46 -1.22
CA ARG A 198 19.41 20.55 -2.34
C ARG A 198 18.44 19.39 -2.16
N PHE A 199 17.83 18.94 -3.24
CA PHE A 199 16.92 17.80 -3.19
C PHE A 199 17.14 16.83 -4.36
N ALA A 200 16.74 15.59 -4.14
CA ALA A 200 16.64 14.55 -5.16
C ALA A 200 15.36 13.74 -4.96
N ILE A 201 14.71 13.38 -6.05
CA ILE A 201 13.44 12.67 -6.09
C ILE A 201 13.68 11.36 -6.82
N PHE A 202 13.31 10.26 -6.18
CA PHE A 202 13.45 8.92 -6.70
C PHE A 202 12.08 8.27 -6.89
N ARG A 203 12.03 7.32 -7.82
CA ARG A 203 10.92 6.38 -7.95
C ARG A 203 11.41 4.98 -7.68
N LYS A 204 10.73 4.27 -6.78
CA LYS A 204 10.96 2.85 -6.60
C LYS A 204 10.41 2.13 -7.83
N PRO A 205 11.22 1.30 -8.53
CA PRO A 205 10.72 0.63 -9.72
C PRO A 205 9.50 -0.21 -9.39
N VAL A 206 8.51 -0.14 -10.23
CA VAL A 206 7.48 -1.17 -10.28
C VAL A 206 8.22 -2.43 -10.69
N ARG A 207 7.93 -3.58 -10.06
CA ARG A 207 8.51 -4.85 -10.48
C ARG A 207 8.29 -4.95 -11.98
N SER A 208 9.36 -4.88 -12.78
CA SER A 208 9.24 -4.98 -14.23
C SER A 208 8.58 -6.30 -14.57
N ALA A 209 7.60 -6.27 -15.46
CA ALA A 209 7.07 -7.49 -16.02
C ALA A 209 8.22 -8.24 -16.71
N PRO A 210 8.18 -9.58 -16.83
CA PRO A 210 9.12 -10.27 -17.70
C PRO A 210 9.12 -9.61 -19.08
N PRO A 211 10.27 -9.45 -19.76
CA PRO A 211 10.38 -8.71 -21.03
C PRO A 211 9.36 -9.13 -22.10
N ALA A 212 8.97 -10.39 -22.12
CA ALA A 212 7.92 -10.89 -23.01
C ALA A 212 6.54 -10.24 -22.77
N PHE A 213 6.28 -9.76 -21.55
CA PHE A 213 5.02 -9.09 -21.21
C PHE A 213 5.09 -7.57 -21.42
N GLU A 214 6.28 -6.98 -21.28
CA GLU A 214 6.48 -5.55 -21.56
C GLU A 214 6.27 -5.22 -23.04
N ALA A 215 6.53 -6.18 -23.93
CA ALA A 215 6.32 -6.06 -25.37
C ALA A 215 4.85 -6.23 -25.81
N LEU A 216 3.94 -6.65 -24.89
CA LEU A 216 2.52 -6.85 -25.21
C LEU A 216 1.75 -5.53 -25.15
N ASP A 217 0.93 -5.30 -26.16
CA ASP A 217 -0.11 -4.29 -26.08
C ASP A 217 -1.25 -4.72 -25.11
N ARG A 218 -2.22 -3.83 -24.88
CA ARG A 218 -3.38 -4.12 -24.03
C ARG A 218 -4.12 -5.40 -24.44
N ALA A 219 -4.29 -5.63 -25.74
CA ALA A 219 -4.97 -6.82 -26.24
C ALA A 219 -4.15 -8.08 -25.98
N GLY A 220 -2.84 -8.01 -26.13
CA GLY A 220 -1.88 -9.07 -25.78
C GLY A 220 -1.92 -9.43 -24.29
N LEU A 221 -1.98 -8.43 -23.42
CA LEU A 221 -2.10 -8.64 -21.97
C LEU A 221 -3.42 -9.35 -21.60
N PHE A 222 -4.55 -8.97 -22.21
CA PHE A 222 -5.82 -9.69 -22.00
C PHE A 222 -5.76 -11.14 -22.49
N LYS A 223 -5.11 -11.42 -23.63
CA LYS A 223 -4.88 -12.80 -24.08
C LYS A 223 -4.00 -13.59 -23.11
N ALA A 224 -2.97 -12.97 -22.54
CA ALA A 224 -2.13 -13.61 -21.55
C ALA A 224 -2.90 -13.94 -20.27
N LEU A 225 -3.73 -13.02 -19.76
CA LEU A 225 -4.62 -13.26 -18.62
C LEU A 225 -5.61 -14.41 -18.87
N ASP A 226 -6.23 -14.44 -20.06
CA ASP A 226 -7.12 -15.54 -20.46
C ASP A 226 -6.38 -16.89 -20.48
N VAL A 227 -5.17 -16.94 -21.02
CA VAL A 227 -4.35 -18.17 -21.03
C VAL A 227 -3.99 -18.59 -19.60
N PHE A 228 -3.56 -17.66 -18.73
CA PHE A 228 -3.24 -17.99 -17.35
C PHE A 228 -4.46 -18.47 -16.57
N ALA A 229 -5.60 -17.83 -16.72
CA ALA A 229 -6.85 -18.26 -16.09
C ALA A 229 -7.27 -19.68 -16.53
N LYS A 230 -7.14 -19.97 -17.83
CA LYS A 230 -7.41 -21.32 -18.39
C LYS A 230 -6.42 -22.37 -17.87
N ASN A 231 -5.13 -22.04 -17.82
CA ASN A 231 -4.10 -22.96 -17.34
C ASN A 231 -4.26 -23.24 -15.84
N TRP A 232 -4.57 -22.19 -15.05
CA TRP A 232 -4.84 -22.34 -13.63
C TRP A 232 -6.03 -23.29 -13.38
N LEU A 233 -7.17 -23.04 -14.05
CA LEU A 233 -8.34 -23.90 -13.92
C LEU A 233 -8.10 -25.33 -14.43
N ALA A 234 -7.29 -25.50 -15.49
CA ALA A 234 -6.94 -26.82 -16.00
C ALA A 234 -6.04 -27.58 -15.02
N HIS A 235 -5.11 -26.90 -14.33
CA HIS A 235 -4.28 -27.48 -13.31
C HIS A 235 -5.11 -27.92 -12.10
N ASP A 236 -6.00 -27.06 -11.62
CA ASP A 236 -6.94 -27.32 -10.53
C ASP A 236 -7.82 -28.55 -10.84
N GLY A 237 -8.46 -28.55 -12.00
CA GLY A 237 -9.26 -29.69 -12.46
C GLY A 237 -8.44 -30.99 -12.66
N SER A 238 -7.16 -30.92 -13.01
CA SER A 238 -6.29 -32.11 -13.12
C SER A 238 -5.98 -32.70 -11.74
N TRP A 239 -5.74 -31.87 -10.73
CA TRP A 239 -5.60 -32.31 -9.35
C TRP A 239 -6.89 -32.97 -8.84
N PHE A 240 -8.03 -32.37 -9.09
CA PHE A 240 -9.33 -32.92 -8.70
C PHE A 240 -9.55 -34.31 -9.33
N LEU A 241 -9.33 -34.45 -10.65
CA LEU A 241 -9.52 -35.70 -11.37
C LEU A 241 -8.57 -36.80 -10.82
N ALA A 242 -7.33 -36.44 -10.51
CA ALA A 242 -6.37 -37.39 -9.93
C ALA A 242 -6.81 -37.86 -8.51
N ALA A 243 -7.39 -36.97 -7.72
CA ALA A 243 -7.96 -37.31 -6.41
C ALA A 243 -9.21 -38.17 -6.56
N GLU A 244 -10.12 -37.83 -7.49
CA GLU A 244 -11.34 -38.57 -7.80
C GLU A 244 -11.00 -39.99 -8.25
N GLU A 245 -10.05 -40.15 -9.18
CA GLU A 245 -9.61 -41.44 -9.69
C GLU A 245 -9.00 -42.34 -8.59
N ARG A 246 -8.25 -41.77 -7.68
CA ARG A 246 -7.52 -42.48 -6.65
C ARG A 246 -8.35 -42.81 -5.41
N TYR A 247 -9.21 -41.89 -5.00
CA TYR A 247 -9.89 -41.95 -3.71
C TYR A 247 -11.42 -41.89 -3.81
N GLY A 248 -11.97 -41.72 -5.01
CA GLY A 248 -13.40 -41.56 -5.23
C GLY A 248 -13.87 -40.13 -5.04
N MET A 249 -15.12 -39.87 -5.50
CA MET A 249 -15.73 -38.55 -5.54
C MET A 249 -15.86 -37.89 -4.16
N ASP A 250 -16.28 -38.65 -3.14
CA ASP A 250 -16.54 -38.08 -1.81
C ASP A 250 -15.28 -37.50 -1.17
N VAL A 251 -14.16 -38.25 -1.24
CA VAL A 251 -12.87 -37.78 -0.72
C VAL A 251 -12.32 -36.62 -1.57
N ALA A 252 -12.48 -36.69 -2.89
CA ALA A 252 -12.06 -35.59 -3.77
C ALA A 252 -12.79 -34.29 -3.45
N LEU A 253 -14.11 -34.32 -3.18
CA LEU A 253 -14.90 -33.17 -2.77
C LEU A 253 -14.48 -32.61 -1.42
N GLU A 254 -14.17 -33.47 -0.45
CA GLU A 254 -13.66 -33.04 0.86
C GLU A 254 -12.31 -32.30 0.74
N LEU A 255 -11.38 -32.84 -0.05
CA LEU A 255 -10.08 -32.23 -0.30
C LEU A 255 -10.23 -30.89 -1.02
N ASP A 256 -11.08 -30.84 -2.03
CA ASP A 256 -11.36 -29.63 -2.82
C ASP A 256 -11.99 -28.52 -1.96
N ALA A 257 -13.00 -28.87 -1.15
CA ALA A 257 -13.60 -27.93 -0.21
C ALA A 257 -12.57 -27.39 0.81
N ALA A 258 -11.65 -28.25 1.30
CA ALA A 258 -10.58 -27.83 2.19
C ALA A 258 -9.56 -26.89 1.50
N ALA A 259 -9.26 -27.12 0.23
CA ALA A 259 -8.40 -26.27 -0.58
C ALA A 259 -9.09 -24.90 -0.83
N TRP A 260 -10.35 -24.91 -1.22
CA TRP A 260 -11.11 -23.68 -1.48
C TRP A 260 -11.31 -22.80 -0.24
N ARG A 261 -11.45 -23.39 0.95
CA ARG A 261 -11.50 -22.61 2.20
C ARG A 261 -10.27 -21.75 2.40
N ARG A 262 -9.10 -22.25 2.02
CA ARG A 262 -7.83 -21.50 2.13
C ARG A 262 -7.63 -20.53 0.97
N TYR A 263 -7.91 -21.00 -0.25
CA TYR A 263 -7.65 -20.25 -1.46
C TYR A 263 -8.59 -19.05 -1.60
N ALA A 264 -9.92 -19.23 -1.36
CA ALA A 264 -10.90 -18.17 -1.51
C ALA A 264 -10.63 -16.97 -0.58
N ALA A 265 -10.18 -17.22 0.66
CA ALA A 265 -9.78 -16.16 1.57
C ALA A 265 -8.54 -15.39 1.07
N ALA A 266 -7.53 -16.14 0.59
CA ALA A 266 -6.32 -15.53 0.06
C ALA A 266 -6.58 -14.77 -1.26
N GLU A 267 -7.43 -15.30 -2.14
CA GLU A 267 -7.85 -14.66 -3.39
C GLU A 267 -8.59 -13.34 -3.11
N ALA A 268 -9.59 -13.37 -2.24
CA ALA A 268 -10.36 -12.18 -1.88
C ALA A 268 -9.45 -11.09 -1.28
N SER A 269 -8.58 -11.44 -0.33
CA SER A 269 -7.66 -10.50 0.30
C SER A 269 -6.73 -9.84 -0.73
N ARG A 270 -6.12 -10.61 -1.63
CA ARG A 270 -5.25 -10.09 -2.69
C ARG A 270 -5.97 -9.18 -3.67
N ILE A 271 -7.20 -9.54 -4.06
CA ILE A 271 -8.03 -8.71 -4.94
C ILE A 271 -8.36 -7.39 -4.25
N MET A 272 -8.79 -7.44 -2.99
CA MET A 272 -9.13 -6.23 -2.23
C MET A 272 -7.93 -5.30 -2.08
N GLU A 273 -6.78 -5.83 -1.71
CA GLU A 273 -5.54 -5.08 -1.56
C GLU A 273 -5.10 -4.44 -2.89
N THR A 274 -5.04 -5.25 -3.97
CA THR A 274 -4.57 -4.80 -5.29
C THR A 274 -5.45 -3.71 -5.90
N PHE A 275 -6.77 -3.81 -5.70
CA PHE A 275 -7.75 -2.93 -6.35
C PHE A 275 -8.41 -1.92 -5.40
N ALA A 276 -7.83 -1.74 -4.21
CA ALA A 276 -8.32 -0.82 -3.18
C ALA A 276 -9.82 -1.00 -2.89
N ILE A 277 -10.27 -2.25 -2.71
CA ILE A 277 -11.64 -2.55 -2.33
C ILE A 277 -11.73 -2.50 -0.81
N PRO A 278 -12.61 -1.69 -0.22
CA PRO A 278 -12.68 -1.52 1.23
C PRO A 278 -13.12 -2.82 1.92
N LYS A 279 -12.48 -3.13 3.04
CA LYS A 279 -12.95 -4.17 3.96
C LYS A 279 -14.28 -3.72 4.58
N GLU A 280 -15.20 -4.67 4.78
CA GLU A 280 -16.55 -4.39 5.27
C GLU A 280 -17.36 -3.44 4.35
N GLY A 281 -16.98 -3.38 3.06
CA GLY A 281 -17.62 -2.53 2.07
C GLY A 281 -18.96 -3.05 1.51
N GLY A 282 -19.53 -4.08 2.14
CA GLY A 282 -20.82 -4.62 1.82
C GLY A 282 -20.91 -5.31 0.46
N LEU A 283 -22.14 -5.38 -0.07
CA LEU A 283 -22.42 -6.12 -1.31
C LEU A 283 -21.84 -5.47 -2.57
N ASP A 284 -21.58 -4.17 -2.56
CA ASP A 284 -20.96 -3.49 -3.71
C ASP A 284 -19.47 -3.81 -3.80
N ALA A 285 -18.79 -3.87 -2.65
CA ALA A 285 -17.42 -4.37 -2.58
C ALA A 285 -17.32 -5.83 -3.01
N LEU A 286 -18.27 -6.68 -2.57
CA LEU A 286 -18.33 -8.08 -3.01
C LEU A 286 -18.56 -8.20 -4.52
N ALA A 287 -19.50 -7.45 -5.10
CA ALA A 287 -19.77 -7.49 -6.56
C ALA A 287 -18.52 -7.11 -7.35
N ARG A 288 -17.79 -6.06 -6.91
CA ARG A 288 -16.54 -5.64 -7.54
C ARG A 288 -15.47 -6.71 -7.40
N ALA A 289 -15.29 -7.31 -6.22
CA ALA A 289 -14.30 -8.36 -6.00
C ALA A 289 -14.58 -9.62 -6.84
N LEU A 290 -15.83 -10.06 -6.91
CA LEU A 290 -16.25 -11.22 -7.73
C LEU A 290 -15.92 -11.00 -9.22
N SER A 291 -16.10 -9.79 -9.74
CA SER A 291 -15.81 -9.47 -11.16
C SER A 291 -14.32 -9.49 -11.50
N LEU A 292 -13.43 -9.41 -10.52
CA LEU A 292 -11.97 -9.39 -10.67
C LEU A 292 -11.31 -10.76 -10.47
N ARG A 293 -12.08 -11.79 -10.19
CA ARG A 293 -11.57 -13.16 -10.08
C ARG A 293 -11.07 -13.70 -11.42
N ALA A 294 -10.08 -14.58 -11.38
CA ALA A 294 -9.59 -15.29 -12.56
C ALA A 294 -10.71 -16.05 -13.31
N TYR A 295 -11.71 -16.51 -12.58
CA TYR A 295 -12.90 -17.14 -13.15
C TYR A 295 -13.64 -16.29 -14.18
N SER A 296 -13.61 -14.96 -14.05
CA SER A 296 -14.29 -14.06 -14.99
C SER A 296 -13.76 -14.16 -16.42
N PHE A 297 -12.53 -14.65 -16.62
CA PHE A 297 -11.94 -14.91 -17.93
C PHE A 297 -12.37 -16.25 -18.55
N VAL A 298 -12.77 -17.22 -17.74
CA VAL A 298 -13.03 -18.60 -18.21
C VAL A 298 -14.49 -19.03 -18.08
N ASN A 299 -15.21 -18.42 -17.18
CA ASN A 299 -16.61 -18.73 -16.89
C ASN A 299 -17.46 -17.43 -16.96
N PRO A 300 -18.13 -17.16 -18.07
CA PRO A 300 -19.02 -16.02 -18.17
C PRO A 300 -20.05 -16.02 -17.03
N SER A 301 -20.18 -14.87 -16.38
CA SER A 301 -21.06 -14.70 -15.24
C SER A 301 -21.80 -13.37 -15.31
N ARG A 302 -22.91 -13.27 -14.57
CA ARG A 302 -23.62 -12.01 -14.37
C ARG A 302 -23.93 -11.81 -12.89
N THR A 303 -23.97 -10.56 -12.48
CA THR A 303 -24.44 -10.14 -11.17
C THR A 303 -25.70 -9.32 -11.29
N GLU A 304 -26.64 -9.51 -10.35
CA GLU A 304 -27.89 -8.77 -10.27
C GLU A 304 -28.03 -8.18 -8.88
N ARG A 305 -28.30 -6.88 -8.78
CA ARG A 305 -28.47 -6.17 -7.52
C ARG A 305 -29.94 -5.81 -7.33
N HIS A 306 -30.56 -6.30 -6.26
CA HIS A 306 -31.95 -6.01 -5.89
C HIS A 306 -32.00 -5.56 -4.41
N GLY A 307 -31.90 -4.25 -4.17
CA GLY A 307 -31.92 -3.70 -2.81
C GLY A 307 -30.80 -4.30 -1.93
N ALA A 308 -31.17 -4.98 -0.86
CA ALA A 308 -30.25 -5.64 0.09
C ALA A 308 -29.76 -7.02 -0.37
N VAL A 309 -29.96 -7.39 -1.63
CA VAL A 309 -29.58 -8.70 -2.17
C VAL A 309 -28.70 -8.55 -3.38
N LEU A 310 -27.58 -9.28 -3.42
CA LEU A 310 -26.74 -9.48 -4.59
C LEU A 310 -26.89 -10.93 -5.05
N ARG A 311 -27.12 -11.14 -6.32
CA ARG A 311 -27.13 -12.48 -6.94
C ARG A 311 -26.01 -12.57 -7.96
N PHE A 312 -25.34 -13.70 -7.98
CA PHE A 312 -24.29 -14.04 -8.94
C PHE A 312 -24.69 -15.34 -9.65
N PHE A 313 -24.64 -15.32 -10.98
CA PHE A 313 -24.95 -16.48 -11.82
C PHE A 313 -23.79 -16.76 -12.76
N MET A 314 -23.32 -17.98 -12.78
CA MET A 314 -22.38 -18.48 -13.77
C MET A 314 -23.19 -18.99 -14.97
N THR A 315 -23.05 -18.34 -16.13
CA THR A 315 -23.86 -18.65 -17.33
C THR A 315 -23.25 -19.74 -18.21
N SER A 316 -21.95 -20.00 -18.05
CA SER A 316 -21.21 -21.12 -18.64
C SER A 316 -20.20 -21.62 -17.62
N CYS A 317 -19.99 -22.92 -17.53
CA CYS A 317 -19.07 -23.54 -16.60
C CYS A 317 -18.11 -24.49 -17.30
N ARG A 318 -16.84 -24.07 -17.42
CA ARG A 318 -15.81 -24.87 -18.09
C ARG A 318 -15.57 -26.22 -17.40
N VAL A 319 -15.78 -26.31 -16.09
CA VAL A 319 -15.66 -27.57 -15.33
C VAL A 319 -16.70 -28.56 -15.83
N GLN A 320 -17.96 -28.18 -15.86
CA GLN A 320 -19.06 -29.05 -16.32
C GLN A 320 -18.92 -29.41 -17.80
N GLU A 321 -18.64 -28.42 -18.65
CA GLU A 321 -18.38 -28.63 -20.08
C GLU A 321 -17.24 -29.62 -20.34
N THR A 322 -16.17 -29.56 -19.53
CA THR A 322 -15.05 -30.47 -19.66
C THR A 322 -15.40 -31.89 -19.21
N ARG A 323 -16.15 -32.03 -18.12
CA ARG A 323 -16.65 -33.34 -17.67
C ARG A 323 -17.59 -33.97 -18.70
N SER A 324 -18.54 -33.20 -19.20
CA SER A 324 -19.46 -33.64 -20.28
C SER A 324 -18.70 -34.12 -21.50
N ARG A 325 -17.71 -33.36 -22.01
CA ARG A 325 -16.87 -33.77 -23.15
C ARG A 325 -16.07 -35.05 -22.91
N LYS A 326 -15.74 -35.34 -21.65
CA LYS A 326 -15.04 -36.58 -21.25
C LYS A 326 -15.99 -37.73 -20.93
N GLY A 327 -17.31 -37.54 -21.05
CA GLY A 327 -18.31 -38.54 -20.68
C GLY A 327 -18.35 -38.83 -19.16
N LEU A 328 -17.89 -37.90 -18.34
CA LEU A 328 -17.93 -38.01 -16.89
C LEU A 328 -19.26 -37.44 -16.34
N PRO A 329 -19.76 -37.94 -15.21
CA PRO A 329 -20.90 -37.36 -14.51
C PRO A 329 -20.67 -35.89 -14.17
N ASP A 330 -21.74 -35.12 -13.98
CA ASP A 330 -21.66 -33.74 -13.53
C ASP A 330 -20.90 -33.65 -12.20
N PHE A 331 -20.09 -32.60 -12.06
CA PHE A 331 -19.45 -32.27 -10.80
C PHE A 331 -20.52 -31.75 -9.81
N PRO A 332 -20.65 -32.37 -8.64
CA PRO A 332 -21.63 -31.91 -7.66
C PRO A 332 -21.12 -30.67 -6.92
N CYS A 333 -21.26 -29.50 -7.55
CA CYS A 333 -20.62 -28.24 -7.12
C CYS A 333 -21.05 -27.73 -5.75
N ARG A 334 -22.26 -28.04 -5.26
CA ARG A 334 -22.83 -27.40 -4.07
C ARG A 334 -21.93 -27.48 -2.82
N PRO A 335 -21.37 -28.64 -2.42
CA PRO A 335 -20.53 -28.72 -1.22
C PRO A 335 -19.26 -27.85 -1.27
N VAL A 336 -18.63 -27.83 -2.43
CA VAL A 336 -17.39 -27.06 -2.66
C VAL A 336 -17.70 -25.59 -2.85
N GLY A 337 -18.66 -25.25 -3.72
CA GLY A 337 -19.05 -23.88 -4.01
C GLY A 337 -19.61 -23.14 -2.79
N GLN A 338 -20.31 -23.85 -1.88
CA GLN A 338 -20.75 -23.21 -0.63
C GLN A 338 -19.55 -22.73 0.18
N VAL A 339 -18.52 -23.55 0.32
CA VAL A 339 -17.29 -23.20 1.02
C VAL A 339 -16.53 -22.06 0.31
N GLU A 340 -16.42 -22.14 -1.01
CA GLU A 340 -15.76 -21.14 -1.85
C GLU A 340 -16.40 -19.77 -1.71
N PHE A 341 -17.69 -19.66 -2.06
CA PHE A 341 -18.39 -18.38 -2.11
C PHE A 341 -18.65 -17.77 -0.73
N GLU A 342 -18.95 -18.61 0.28
CA GLU A 342 -19.09 -18.13 1.66
C GLU A 342 -17.77 -17.60 2.21
N THR A 343 -16.67 -18.31 2.02
CA THR A 343 -15.35 -17.88 2.50
C THR A 343 -14.91 -16.60 1.79
N PHE A 344 -15.09 -16.52 0.46
CA PHE A 344 -14.77 -15.32 -0.32
C PHE A 344 -15.59 -14.11 0.15
N ALA A 345 -16.91 -14.26 0.26
CA ALA A 345 -17.81 -13.18 0.66
C ALA A 345 -17.53 -12.68 2.09
N ARG A 346 -17.31 -13.60 3.05
CA ARG A 346 -16.99 -13.25 4.43
C ARG A 346 -15.60 -12.63 4.60
N THR A 347 -14.70 -12.89 3.70
CA THR A 347 -13.40 -12.20 3.67
C THR A 347 -13.55 -10.75 3.24
N VAL A 348 -14.46 -10.46 2.30
CA VAL A 348 -14.77 -9.08 1.89
C VAL A 348 -15.54 -8.35 2.99
N ASP A 349 -16.57 -8.99 3.55
CA ASP A 349 -17.36 -8.46 4.65
C ASP A 349 -17.92 -9.61 5.50
N PRO A 350 -17.52 -9.74 6.78
CA PRO A 350 -17.91 -10.86 7.63
C PRO A 350 -19.42 -10.96 7.90
N ARG A 351 -20.17 -9.88 7.65
CA ARG A 351 -21.64 -9.84 7.78
C ARG A 351 -22.38 -10.45 6.60
N ILE A 352 -21.67 -10.79 5.51
CA ILE A 352 -22.33 -11.35 4.32
C ILE A 352 -22.69 -12.81 4.56
N GLU A 353 -23.98 -13.09 4.42
CA GLU A 353 -24.54 -14.43 4.35
C GLU A 353 -24.63 -14.91 2.90
N THR A 354 -24.23 -16.15 2.65
CA THR A 354 -24.18 -16.77 1.33
C THR A 354 -25.13 -17.94 1.24
N ARG A 355 -25.97 -17.96 0.20
CA ARG A 355 -26.90 -19.05 -0.09
C ARG A 355 -26.75 -19.54 -1.51
N CYS A 356 -26.61 -20.85 -1.70
CA CYS A 356 -26.73 -21.47 -3.02
C CYS A 356 -28.18 -21.43 -3.49
N LEU A 357 -28.44 -20.86 -4.66
CA LEU A 357 -29.73 -20.87 -5.34
C LEU A 357 -29.90 -22.13 -6.19
N SER A 358 -28.87 -22.45 -6.95
CA SER A 358 -28.84 -23.61 -7.84
C SER A 358 -27.40 -24.02 -8.12
N CYS A 359 -27.14 -25.32 -8.21
CA CYS A 359 -25.86 -25.89 -8.63
C CYS A 359 -26.10 -27.23 -9.34
N PRO A 360 -25.31 -27.57 -10.34
CA PRO A 360 -25.35 -28.94 -10.89
C PRO A 360 -25.13 -29.99 -9.79
N PRO A 361 -25.86 -31.10 -9.81
CA PRO A 361 -26.77 -31.55 -10.88
C PRO A 361 -28.23 -31.10 -10.72
N ASP A 362 -28.55 -29.98 -10.08
CA ASP A 362 -29.91 -29.51 -9.90
C ASP A 362 -30.61 -29.29 -11.27
N PRO A 363 -31.81 -29.83 -11.50
CA PRO A 363 -32.46 -29.79 -12.83
C PRO A 363 -32.96 -28.39 -13.24
N ASP A 364 -33.15 -27.47 -12.29
CA ASP A 364 -33.80 -26.17 -12.52
C ASP A 364 -32.79 -24.98 -12.52
N ALA A 365 -31.50 -25.25 -12.73
CA ALA A 365 -30.48 -24.23 -12.72
C ALA A 365 -30.66 -23.23 -13.86
N GLN A 366 -31.01 -21.96 -13.57
CA GLN A 366 -30.91 -20.83 -14.48
C GLN A 366 -29.42 -20.46 -14.75
N GLY A 367 -28.72 -21.34 -15.44
CA GLY A 367 -27.29 -21.32 -15.59
C GLY A 367 -26.61 -22.46 -14.81
N HIS A 368 -25.27 -22.55 -14.86
CA HIS A 368 -24.55 -23.65 -14.22
C HIS A 368 -24.53 -23.57 -12.69
N CYS A 369 -24.42 -22.38 -12.11
CA CYS A 369 -24.67 -22.17 -10.68
C CYS A 369 -25.14 -20.75 -10.38
N GLY A 370 -25.91 -20.61 -9.29
CA GLY A 370 -26.43 -19.35 -8.79
C GLY A 370 -26.24 -19.21 -7.30
N TRP A 371 -25.83 -18.02 -6.89
CA TRP A 371 -25.53 -17.68 -5.50
C TRP A 371 -26.21 -16.38 -5.09
N GLU A 372 -26.71 -16.31 -3.88
CA GLU A 372 -27.33 -15.14 -3.29
C GLU A 372 -26.54 -14.71 -2.05
N PHE A 373 -26.31 -13.40 -1.96
CA PHE A 373 -25.57 -12.77 -0.86
C PHE A 373 -26.45 -11.69 -0.23
N ARG A 374 -26.46 -11.63 1.11
CA ARG A 374 -27.18 -10.63 1.90
C ARG A 374 -26.30 -10.15 3.02
N LEU A 375 -26.45 -8.90 3.43
CA LEU A 375 -25.89 -8.43 4.68
C LEU A 375 -26.79 -8.92 5.82
N ALA A 376 -26.22 -9.59 6.83
CA ALA A 376 -26.89 -9.83 8.08
C ALA A 376 -27.22 -8.49 8.76
N GLU A 377 -28.39 -8.40 9.37
CA GLU A 377 -28.84 -7.22 10.12
C GLU A 377 -27.96 -6.98 11.37
#